data_984fe34c0f56109e332ffc5b2ee11d84
#
_entry.id   984fe34c0f56109e332ffc5b2ee11d84
#
_cell.length_a   1.000
_cell.length_b   1.000
_cell.length_c   1.000
_cell.angle_alpha   90.00
_cell.angle_beta   90.00
_cell.angle_gamma   90.00
#
_symmetry.space_group_name_H-M   'P 1'
#
loop_
_entity.id
_entity.type
_entity.pdbx_description
1 polymer ?
#
loop_
_entity_poly.entity_id
_entity_poly.type
_entity_poly.pdbx_seq_one_letter_code
_entity_poly.pdbx_strand_id
1 'polypeptide(L)' 'MDKLTQTAKILKLLKKNGEATNYELSKICLRYSARLHDLRSEGHTIISEHVKGSKWRFVLNEEDN' A
#
# COMPACT_ATOMS: atom_id res chain seq x y z
N MET A 1 -14.22 -9.34 5.58
CA MET A 1 -14.08 -8.11 4.84
C MET A 1 -13.70 -8.37 3.40
N ASP A 2 -14.27 -7.62 2.50
CA ASP A 2 -14.07 -7.83 1.08
C ASP A 2 -12.67 -7.41 0.65
N LYS A 3 -12.04 -8.26 -0.15
CA LYS A 3 -10.72 -7.99 -0.70
C LYS A 3 -10.69 -6.67 -1.48
N LEU A 4 -11.71 -6.42 -2.29
CA LEU A 4 -11.78 -5.21 -3.08
C LEU A 4 -11.88 -3.97 -2.20
N THR A 5 -12.63 -4.07 -1.11
CA THR A 5 -12.77 -2.96 -0.18
C THR A 5 -11.43 -2.65 0.49
N GLN A 6 -10.69 -3.67 0.90
CA GLN A 6 -9.41 -3.48 1.53
C GLN A 6 -8.40 -2.88 0.56
N THR A 7 -8.40 -3.40 -0.68
CA THR A 7 -7.51 -2.88 -1.71
C THR A 7 -7.79 -1.41 -1.99
N ALA A 8 -9.07 -1.05 -2.08
CA ALA A 8 -9.47 0.32 -2.34
C ALA A 8 -9.04 1.25 -1.21
N LYS A 9 -9.18 0.82 0.03
CA LYS A 9 -8.80 1.63 1.18
C LYS A 9 -7.29 1.88 1.20
N ILE A 10 -6.51 0.86 0.90
CA ILE A 10 -5.06 0.98 0.87
C ILE A 10 -4.65 1.93 -0.25
N LEU A 11 -5.22 1.77 -1.43
CA LEU A 11 -4.90 2.63 -2.55
C LEU A 11 -5.28 4.08 -2.25
N LYS A 12 -6.42 4.29 -1.63
CA LYS A 12 -6.87 5.63 -1.28
C LYS A 12 -5.90 6.30 -0.32
N LEU A 13 -5.42 5.55 0.67
CA LEU A 13 -4.44 6.07 1.61
C LEU A 13 -3.15 6.45 0.91
N LEU A 14 -2.67 5.58 0.02
CA LEU A 14 -1.45 5.83 -0.71
C LEU A 14 -1.57 7.05 -1.62
N LYS A 15 -2.72 7.22 -2.26
CA LYS A 15 -2.93 8.38 -3.13
C LYS A 15 -3.03 9.67 -2.33
N LYS A 16 -3.65 9.60 -1.16
CA LYS A 16 -3.83 10.78 -0.34
C LYS A 16 -2.51 11.29 0.21
N ASN A 17 -1.68 10.39 0.73
CA ASN A 17 -0.44 10.76 1.39
C ASN A 17 0.81 10.55 0.55
N GLY A 18 0.69 9.82 -0.55
CA GLY A 18 1.83 9.47 -1.38
C GLY A 18 2.60 8.26 -0.84
N GLU A 19 2.39 7.93 0.41
CA GLU A 19 3.08 6.82 1.05
C GLU A 19 2.33 6.36 2.28
N ALA A 20 2.67 5.18 2.76
CA ALA A 20 2.09 4.64 3.99
C ALA A 20 3.09 3.67 4.60
N THR A 21 3.08 3.57 5.93
CA THR A 21 3.94 2.61 6.61
C THR A 21 3.21 1.30 6.77
N ASN A 22 3.99 0.25 7.09
CA ASN A 22 3.38 -1.05 7.36
C ASN A 22 2.46 -0.98 8.57
N TYR A 23 2.74 -0.07 9.52
CA TYR A 23 1.86 0.08 10.67
C TYR A 23 0.50 0.64 10.28
N GLU A 24 0.50 1.61 9.38
CA GLU A 24 -0.75 2.19 8.89
C GLU A 24 -1.55 1.18 8.07
N LEU A 25 -0.87 0.43 7.22
CA LEU A 25 -1.53 -0.54 6.38
C LEU A 25 -2.10 -1.69 7.19
N SER A 26 -1.41 -2.11 8.25
CA SER A 26 -1.90 -3.20 9.08
C SER A 26 -3.18 -2.84 9.83
N LYS A 27 -3.44 -1.56 10.03
CA LYS A 27 -4.69 -1.12 10.65
C LYS A 27 -5.86 -1.31 9.71
N ILE A 28 -5.61 -1.24 8.41
CA ILE A 28 -6.64 -1.45 7.41
C ILE A 28 -6.85 -2.95 7.18
N CYS A 29 -5.73 -3.67 7.04
CA CYS A 29 -5.78 -5.08 6.71
C CYS A 29 -4.50 -5.75 7.18
N LEU A 30 -4.64 -6.83 7.96
CA LEU A 30 -3.47 -7.56 8.43
C LEU A 30 -2.69 -8.20 7.29
N ARG A 31 -3.37 -8.49 6.19
CA ARG A 31 -2.73 -9.09 5.02
C ARG A 31 -2.46 -8.04 3.96
N TYR A 32 -1.98 -6.90 4.39
CA TYR A 32 -1.74 -5.79 3.47
C TYR A 32 -0.74 -6.16 2.36
N SER A 33 0.20 -7.06 2.64
CA SER A 33 1.16 -7.48 1.62
C SER A 33 0.46 -8.07 0.41
N ALA A 34 -0.55 -8.91 0.65
CA ALA A 34 -1.31 -9.51 -0.43
C ALA A 34 -2.07 -8.43 -1.21
N ARG A 35 -2.62 -7.46 -0.49
CA ARG A 35 -3.34 -6.36 -1.16
C ARG A 35 -2.40 -5.50 -1.98
N LEU A 36 -1.18 -5.27 -1.49
CA LEU A 36 -0.19 -4.53 -2.26
C LEU A 36 0.19 -5.28 -3.53
N HIS A 37 0.29 -6.60 -3.43
CA HIS A 37 0.55 -7.43 -4.59
C HIS A 37 -0.57 -7.29 -5.61
N ASP A 38 -1.82 -7.28 -5.14
CA ASP A 38 -2.96 -7.11 -6.02
C ASP A 38 -2.89 -5.77 -6.75
N LEU A 39 -2.53 -4.71 -6.03
CA LEU A 39 -2.42 -3.38 -6.64
C LEU A 39 -1.31 -3.34 -7.68
N ARG A 40 -0.19 -3.97 -7.40
CA ARG A 40 0.90 -4.04 -8.37
C ARG A 40 0.48 -4.79 -9.62
N SER A 41 -0.32 -5.84 -9.45
CA SER A 41 -0.84 -6.61 -10.58
C SER A 41 -1.78 -5.77 -11.44
N GLU A 42 -2.43 -4.78 -10.84
CA GLU A 42 -3.34 -3.90 -11.56
C GLU A 42 -2.62 -2.76 -12.27
N GLY A 43 -1.30 -2.68 -12.10
CA GLY A 43 -0.52 -1.67 -12.79
C GLY A 43 -0.02 -0.54 -11.92
N HIS A 44 -0.32 -0.56 -10.63
CA HIS A 44 0.18 0.47 -9.72
C HIS A 44 1.61 0.17 -9.34
N THR A 45 2.44 1.19 -9.35
CA THR A 45 3.84 1.05 -8.94
C THR A 45 3.97 1.43 -7.47
N ILE A 46 4.28 0.44 -6.65
CA ILE A 46 4.42 0.65 -5.22
C ILE A 46 5.81 0.18 -4.81
N ILE A 47 6.59 1.11 -4.27
CA ILE A 47 7.96 0.87 -3.89
C ILE A 47 8.03 0.60 -2.39
N SER A 48 8.71 -0.48 -2.02
CA SER A 48 8.90 -0.83 -0.61
C SER A 48 10.26 -0.33 -0.16
N GLU A 49 10.29 0.42 0.94
CA GLU A 49 11.54 0.93 1.49
C GLU A 49 11.63 0.56 2.96
N HIS A 50 12.74 -0.06 3.33
CA HIS A 50 13.00 -0.37 4.73
C HIS A 50 13.48 0.90 5.43
N VAL A 51 12.79 1.30 6.47
CA VAL A 51 13.12 2.53 7.17
C VAL A 51 14.03 2.24 8.36
N LYS A 52 13.57 1.41 9.30
CA LYS A 52 14.34 1.13 10.49
C LYS A 52 13.67 -0.02 11.24
N GLY A 53 14.48 -1.01 11.67
CA GLY A 53 13.92 -2.14 12.42
C GLY A 53 12.83 -2.84 11.64
N SER A 54 11.65 -2.93 12.20
CA SER A 54 10.52 -3.57 11.54
C SER A 54 9.64 -2.58 10.79
N LYS A 55 10.06 -1.33 10.68
CA LYS A 55 9.28 -0.30 10.00
C LYS A 55 9.60 -0.27 8.51
N TRP A 56 8.57 -0.40 7.70
CA TRP A 56 8.66 -0.30 6.25
C TRP A 56 7.76 0.80 5.75
N ARG A 57 8.19 1.44 4.69
CA ARG A 57 7.41 2.48 4.03
C ARG A 57 7.10 2.03 2.61
N PHE A 58 5.85 2.21 2.21
CA PHE A 58 5.42 1.87 0.86
C PHE A 58 5.02 3.15 0.16
N VAL A 59 5.68 3.44 -0.95
CA VAL A 59 5.49 4.69 -1.66
C VAL A 59 4.78 4.41 -2.97
N LEU A 60 3.70 5.13 -3.22
CA LEU A 60 2.99 5.03 -4.49
C LEU A 60 3.71 5.93 -5.48
N ASN A 61 4.32 5.31 -6.47
CA ASN A 61 5.07 6.05 -7.47
C ASN A 61 4.34 5.93 -8.81
N GLU A 62 3.23 6.60 -8.93
CA GLU A 62 2.49 6.63 -10.17
C GLU A 62 2.84 7.91 -10.89
N GLU A 63 3.50 7.73 -12.02
CA GLU A 63 3.76 8.88 -12.86
C GLU A 63 2.48 9.21 -13.57
N ASP A 64 2.20 10.45 -13.59
CA ASP A 64 1.00 10.93 -14.23
C ASP A 64 1.19 10.90 -15.73
N ASN A 65 0.45 10.04 -16.35
CA ASN A 65 0.54 9.88 -17.80
C ASN A 65 -0.65 10.46 -18.48
#